data_a1ee6dc4ee0ed0827586cd73ebcbfb6d
#
_entry.id   a1ee6dc4ee0ed0827586cd73ebcbfb6d
#
_cell.length_a   1.000
_cell.length_b   1.000
_cell.length_c   1.000
_cell.angle_alpha   90.00
_cell.angle_beta   90.00
_cell.angle_gamma   90.00
#
_symmetry.space_group_name_H-M   'P 1'
#
loop_
_entity.id
_entity.type
_entity.pdbx_description
1 polymer ?
#
loop_
_entity_poly.entity_id
_entity_poly.type
_entity_poly.pdbx_seq_one_letter_code
_entity_poly.pdbx_strand_id
1 'polypeptide(L)'
;MTSSSGGSDSDSALTGTTGSDPTGLTAAKAAEAMGRGVNLGQMFESTQHPRTLAAAAAKIDAYYARGFRNIRIPITWTEPVGGDLLVTDPAVGSVNRSHPRLQVIESVIDHALSKPDLYVVINAHHEVTLKTQSRGAVLEQLWKDVAEIFQGKDHRLLFEVLNEPHTADGEAMPAADLRNMVGLAYDQIRQLDSERIVLFGGNQWFAANEVPAVWTSIDEVGGGSDPYVMATFHHYDPWTFCGDNQGTYDDAWTDSNQSSPMEVMADWAATVGEGMPVYIGEWGVAWGSRYSTLSCNNIRQWYTTFDSVYATEYAQPTAVWDDGGWFKIFDHGSNAYGNNLIDCILGSCAWDGTDRFNEGCL
;
A
#
# COMPACT_ATOMS: atom_id res chain seq x y z
N MET A 1 6.22 -71.75 34.66
CA MET A 1 7.26 -70.93 35.31
C MET A 1 7.80 -70.03 34.24
N THR A 2 7.25 -68.87 34.10
CA THR A 2 7.59 -67.93 33.06
C THR A 2 7.73 -66.56 33.68
N SER A 3 8.91 -65.99 33.61
CA SER A 3 9.22 -64.65 34.04
C SER A 3 9.11 -63.71 32.86
N SER A 4 8.31 -62.69 32.99
CA SER A 4 8.20 -61.59 32.05
C SER A 4 9.10 -60.41 32.48
N SER A 5 9.91 -59.91 31.61
CA SER A 5 10.66 -58.69 31.79
C SER A 5 9.96 -57.56 31.09
N GLY A 6 9.61 -56.49 31.83
CA GLY A 6 9.04 -55.29 31.31
C GLY A 6 10.13 -54.37 30.68
N GLY A 7 9.84 -53.91 29.49
CA GLY A 7 10.59 -52.81 28.86
C GLY A 7 9.83 -51.52 29.08
N SER A 8 10.51 -50.49 29.56
CA SER A 8 10.02 -49.14 29.70
C SER A 8 10.31 -48.37 28.41
N ASP A 9 9.27 -48.08 27.63
CA ASP A 9 9.35 -47.16 26.53
C ASP A 9 9.23 -45.71 27.06
N SER A 10 10.30 -44.96 26.84
CA SER A 10 10.31 -43.53 27.08
C SER A 10 9.73 -42.82 25.86
N ASP A 11 8.48 -42.43 25.95
CA ASP A 11 7.87 -41.55 24.99
C ASP A 11 8.55 -40.17 25.03
N SER A 12 9.35 -39.89 24.01
CA SER A 12 9.79 -38.56 23.65
C SER A 12 8.64 -37.83 22.99
N ALA A 13 7.91 -37.01 23.73
CA ALA A 13 6.93 -36.09 23.16
C ALA A 13 7.66 -35.06 22.28
N LEU A 14 7.60 -35.25 20.97
CA LEU A 14 7.86 -34.22 19.99
C LEU A 14 6.78 -33.16 20.14
N THR A 15 7.15 -32.00 20.69
CA THR A 15 6.33 -30.80 20.64
C THR A 15 6.16 -30.40 19.17
N GLY A 16 5.03 -30.77 18.59
CA GLY A 16 4.63 -30.34 17.28
C GLY A 16 4.46 -28.82 17.30
N THR A 17 5.22 -28.14 16.46
CA THR A 17 4.90 -26.79 16.02
C THR A 17 3.50 -26.82 15.43
N THR A 18 2.57 -26.12 16.06
CA THR A 18 1.25 -25.88 15.49
C THR A 18 1.41 -24.96 14.29
N GLY A 19 1.66 -25.55 13.12
CA GLY A 19 1.46 -24.85 11.86
C GLY A 19 0.00 -24.47 11.79
N SER A 20 -0.31 -23.18 11.65
CA SER A 20 -1.66 -22.73 11.31
C SER A 20 -2.10 -23.43 10.02
N ASP A 21 -3.32 -23.96 10.02
CA ASP A 21 -3.90 -24.48 8.77
C ASP A 21 -3.83 -23.36 7.70
N PRO A 22 -3.45 -23.69 6.45
CA PRO A 22 -3.34 -22.71 5.38
C PRO A 22 -4.65 -21.93 5.25
N THR A 23 -4.60 -20.61 5.30
CA THR A 23 -5.81 -19.76 5.19
C THR A 23 -6.45 -19.87 3.81
N GLY A 24 -5.68 -20.30 2.82
CA GLY A 24 -6.09 -20.36 1.42
C GLY A 24 -6.32 -18.99 0.77
N LEU A 25 -5.93 -17.89 1.43
CA LEU A 25 -5.98 -16.53 0.91
C LEU A 25 -4.70 -16.23 0.13
N THR A 26 -4.72 -16.50 -1.18
CA THR A 26 -3.61 -16.12 -2.07
C THR A 26 -3.68 -14.65 -2.45
N ALA A 27 -2.58 -14.09 -2.99
CA ALA A 27 -2.53 -12.72 -3.50
C ALA A 27 -3.58 -12.50 -4.61
N ALA A 28 -3.81 -13.48 -5.48
CA ALA A 28 -4.84 -13.41 -6.52
C ALA A 28 -6.26 -13.29 -5.94
N LYS A 29 -6.59 -14.09 -4.93
CA LYS A 29 -7.89 -13.99 -4.23
C LYS A 29 -8.04 -12.67 -3.47
N ALA A 30 -6.95 -12.18 -2.86
CA ALA A 30 -6.95 -10.89 -2.20
C ALA A 30 -7.19 -9.76 -3.21
N ALA A 31 -6.48 -9.75 -4.34
CA ALA A 31 -6.67 -8.74 -5.39
C ALA A 31 -8.10 -8.70 -5.91
N GLU A 32 -8.72 -9.86 -6.16
CA GLU A 32 -10.11 -9.96 -6.58
C GLU A 32 -11.07 -9.36 -5.54
N ALA A 33 -10.80 -9.55 -4.25
CA ALA A 33 -11.67 -9.10 -3.17
C ALA A 33 -11.40 -7.67 -2.69
N MET A 34 -10.19 -7.13 -2.88
CA MET A 34 -9.79 -5.80 -2.42
C MET A 34 -10.55 -4.66 -3.12
N GLY A 35 -10.83 -4.79 -4.41
CA GLY A 35 -11.57 -3.80 -5.17
C GLY A 35 -11.06 -2.37 -4.95
N ARG A 36 -11.98 -1.45 -4.58
CA ARG A 36 -11.65 -0.05 -4.27
C ARG A 36 -11.12 0.09 -2.86
N GLY A 37 -10.10 0.93 -2.70
CA GLY A 37 -9.51 1.26 -1.41
C GLY A 37 -9.18 2.74 -1.25
N VAL A 38 -8.69 3.09 -0.07
CA VAL A 38 -8.25 4.43 0.26
C VAL A 38 -6.99 4.43 1.10
N ASN A 39 -6.13 5.41 0.89
CA ASN A 39 -5.00 5.69 1.75
C ASN A 39 -5.43 6.50 2.99
N LEU A 40 -4.93 6.15 4.16
CA LEU A 40 -4.96 7.01 5.34
C LEU A 40 -3.84 8.04 5.24
N GLY A 41 -3.84 8.82 4.16
CA GLY A 41 -2.77 9.75 3.83
C GLY A 41 -2.58 10.82 4.89
N GLN A 42 -1.32 11.17 5.15
CA GLN A 42 -0.87 12.20 6.09
C GLN A 42 -1.23 11.95 7.57
N MET A 43 -1.43 10.66 7.94
CA MET A 43 -1.74 10.28 9.34
C MET A 43 -0.55 9.68 10.09
N PHE A 44 0.12 8.64 9.56
CA PHE A 44 1.20 7.95 10.28
C PHE A 44 2.58 8.15 9.64
N GLU A 45 2.62 8.69 8.44
CA GLU A 45 3.82 9.14 7.74
C GLU A 45 4.09 10.64 7.93
N SER A 46 3.14 11.38 8.50
CA SER A 46 3.26 12.83 8.74
C SER A 46 2.53 13.28 10.02
N THR A 47 2.48 14.59 10.24
CA THR A 47 1.79 15.20 11.38
C THR A 47 0.59 16.07 10.98
N GLN A 48 0.14 15.97 9.74
CA GLN A 48 -0.93 16.86 9.24
C GLN A 48 -2.30 16.51 9.84
N HIS A 49 -2.53 15.23 10.16
CA HIS A 49 -3.78 14.78 10.75
C HIS A 49 -3.58 14.15 12.14
N PRO A 50 -4.66 14.08 12.96
CA PRO A 50 -4.59 13.44 14.26
C PRO A 50 -4.24 11.96 14.14
N ARG A 51 -3.11 11.57 14.73
CA ARG A 51 -2.63 10.18 14.79
C ARG A 51 -3.33 9.42 15.93
N THR A 52 -4.66 9.27 15.82
CA THR A 52 -5.48 8.61 16.84
C THR A 52 -6.37 7.54 16.22
N LEU A 53 -6.71 6.53 17.00
CA LEU A 53 -7.67 5.52 16.57
C LEU A 53 -9.01 6.14 16.15
N ALA A 54 -9.51 7.14 16.89
CA ALA A 54 -10.80 7.76 16.60
C ALA A 54 -10.82 8.44 15.22
N ALA A 55 -9.76 9.18 14.87
CA ALA A 55 -9.68 9.86 13.57
C ALA A 55 -9.52 8.86 12.41
N ALA A 56 -8.69 7.83 12.59
CA ALA A 56 -8.52 6.78 11.58
C ALA A 56 -9.80 5.97 11.39
N ALA A 57 -10.43 5.55 12.48
CA ALA A 57 -11.68 4.78 12.45
C ALA A 57 -12.82 5.55 11.75
N ALA A 58 -12.96 6.86 11.99
CA ALA A 58 -13.96 7.67 11.33
C ALA A 58 -13.80 7.64 9.79
N LYS A 59 -12.57 7.77 9.28
CA LYS A 59 -12.28 7.69 7.85
C LYS A 59 -12.50 6.28 7.31
N ILE A 60 -11.96 5.25 7.99
CA ILE A 60 -12.14 3.84 7.62
C ILE A 60 -13.62 3.49 7.51
N ASP A 61 -14.42 3.84 8.52
CA ASP A 61 -15.84 3.50 8.58
C ASP A 61 -16.64 4.22 7.48
N ALA A 62 -16.30 5.48 7.19
CA ALA A 62 -16.93 6.23 6.11
C ALA A 62 -16.69 5.57 4.75
N TYR A 63 -15.43 5.22 4.43
CA TYR A 63 -15.11 4.57 3.15
C TYR A 63 -15.65 3.14 3.07
N TYR A 64 -15.57 2.37 4.16
CA TYR A 64 -16.14 1.03 4.22
C TYR A 64 -17.66 1.03 3.96
N ALA A 65 -18.38 1.98 4.53
CA ALA A 65 -19.83 2.16 4.31
C ALA A 65 -20.17 2.48 2.84
N ARG A 66 -19.22 3.02 2.07
CA ARG A 66 -19.36 3.31 0.63
C ARG A 66 -18.90 2.14 -0.26
N GLY A 67 -18.59 0.98 0.32
CA GLY A 67 -18.21 -0.21 -0.44
C GLY A 67 -16.72 -0.34 -0.74
N PHE A 68 -15.86 0.46 -0.12
CA PHE A 68 -14.41 0.28 -0.19
C PHE A 68 -13.99 -0.95 0.61
N ARG A 69 -13.04 -1.72 0.10
CA ARG A 69 -12.65 -3.01 0.69
C ARG A 69 -11.16 -3.13 0.97
N ASN A 70 -10.37 -2.09 0.75
CA ASN A 70 -9.00 -2.03 1.25
C ASN A 70 -8.64 -0.66 1.80
N ILE A 71 -7.77 -0.66 2.81
CA ILE A 71 -7.20 0.53 3.44
C ILE A 71 -5.69 0.39 3.37
N ARG A 72 -5.01 1.35 2.75
CA ARG A 72 -3.56 1.44 2.82
C ARG A 72 -3.19 2.44 3.91
N ILE A 73 -2.30 2.04 4.81
CA ILE A 73 -1.85 2.82 5.96
C ILE A 73 -0.37 3.14 5.74
N PRO A 74 -0.05 4.31 5.19
CA PRO A 74 1.32 4.80 5.09
C PRO A 74 1.94 4.94 6.48
N ILE A 75 3.12 4.32 6.72
CA ILE A 75 3.82 4.36 8.00
C ILE A 75 5.29 4.70 7.76
N THR A 76 5.79 5.73 8.42
CA THR A 76 7.21 6.04 8.46
C THR A 76 7.83 5.50 9.75
N TRP A 77 8.85 4.65 9.61
CA TRP A 77 9.48 3.91 10.70
C TRP A 77 10.82 4.48 11.13
N THR A 78 11.74 4.65 10.16
CA THR A 78 13.14 5.00 10.43
C THR A 78 13.42 6.50 10.37
N GLU A 79 12.47 7.28 9.88
CA GLU A 79 12.55 8.74 9.87
C GLU A 79 11.66 9.37 10.94
N PRO A 80 12.02 10.55 11.46
CA PRO A 80 11.24 11.19 12.51
C PRO A 80 9.91 11.77 11.97
N VAL A 81 8.81 11.42 12.60
CA VAL A 81 7.48 12.02 12.37
C VAL A 81 7.08 12.82 13.58
N GLY A 82 7.15 14.16 13.46
CA GLY A 82 6.92 15.07 14.59
C GLY A 82 7.94 14.92 15.72
N GLY A 83 9.15 14.52 15.39
CA GLY A 83 10.23 14.28 16.36
C GLY A 83 10.26 12.85 16.93
N ASP A 84 9.30 11.99 16.59
CA ASP A 84 9.21 10.61 17.06
C ASP A 84 9.74 9.61 16.02
N LEU A 85 10.53 8.64 16.47
CA LEU A 85 10.97 7.48 15.68
C LEU A 85 10.26 6.20 16.15
N LEU A 86 9.79 5.38 15.23
CA LEU A 86 9.25 4.05 15.56
C LEU A 86 10.34 3.01 15.79
N VAL A 87 11.58 3.30 15.40
CA VAL A 87 12.75 2.45 15.65
C VAL A 87 13.59 2.99 16.80
N THR A 88 14.32 2.12 17.48
CA THR A 88 15.26 2.49 18.56
C THR A 88 16.55 3.07 18.01
N ASP A 89 16.97 2.61 16.83
CA ASP A 89 18.15 3.08 16.10
C ASP A 89 17.87 3.02 14.58
N PRO A 90 17.77 4.17 13.89
CA PRO A 90 17.53 4.21 12.45
C PRO A 90 18.68 3.63 11.60
N ALA A 91 19.87 3.48 12.18
CA ALA A 91 20.98 2.82 11.50
C ALA A 91 20.87 1.29 11.51
N VAL A 92 20.05 0.74 12.39
CA VAL A 92 19.80 -0.70 12.54
C VAL A 92 18.45 -1.12 12.02
N GLY A 93 17.41 -0.28 12.22
CA GLY A 93 16.05 -0.57 11.81
C GLY A 93 15.21 -1.33 12.86
N SER A 94 15.70 -1.51 14.07
CA SER A 94 14.99 -2.24 15.13
C SER A 94 13.80 -1.46 15.68
N VAL A 95 12.60 -2.04 15.58
CA VAL A 95 11.35 -1.38 15.98
C VAL A 95 11.24 -1.26 17.52
N ASN A 96 10.85 -0.09 17.99
CA ASN A 96 10.50 0.15 19.39
C ASN A 96 9.09 -0.39 19.67
N ARG A 97 8.98 -1.63 20.12
CA ARG A 97 7.71 -2.32 20.37
C ARG A 97 6.84 -1.68 21.46
N SER A 98 7.42 -0.83 22.31
CA SER A 98 6.68 -0.10 23.35
C SER A 98 6.28 1.32 22.94
N HIS A 99 6.55 1.73 21.68
CA HIS A 99 6.28 3.08 21.23
C HIS A 99 4.77 3.38 21.18
N PRO A 100 4.28 4.48 21.78
CA PRO A 100 2.84 4.79 21.82
C PRO A 100 2.19 4.90 20.42
N ARG A 101 2.91 5.45 19.43
CA ARG A 101 2.42 5.55 18.04
C ARG A 101 2.23 4.16 17.42
N LEU A 102 3.09 3.19 17.72
CA LEU A 102 2.91 1.81 17.25
C LEU A 102 1.65 1.19 17.82
N GLN A 103 1.37 1.39 19.12
CA GLN A 103 0.13 0.88 19.75
C GLN A 103 -1.13 1.46 19.12
N VAL A 104 -1.08 2.74 18.70
CA VAL A 104 -2.19 3.33 17.93
C VAL A 104 -2.31 2.67 16.56
N ILE A 105 -1.21 2.48 15.83
CA ILE A 105 -1.20 1.81 14.51
C ILE A 105 -1.78 0.39 14.63
N GLU A 106 -1.36 -0.40 15.62
CA GLU A 106 -1.91 -1.73 15.91
C GLU A 106 -3.43 -1.67 16.13
N SER A 107 -3.89 -0.71 16.93
CA SER A 107 -5.32 -0.51 17.21
C SER A 107 -6.12 -0.13 15.96
N VAL A 108 -5.53 0.65 15.04
CA VAL A 108 -6.15 1.02 13.75
C VAL A 108 -6.25 -0.18 12.83
N ILE A 109 -5.19 -0.98 12.76
CA ILE A 109 -5.18 -2.24 11.99
C ILE A 109 -6.26 -3.19 12.54
N ASP A 110 -6.35 -3.37 13.86
CA ASP A 110 -7.36 -4.21 14.49
C ASP A 110 -8.78 -3.71 14.22
N HIS A 111 -9.00 -2.39 14.27
CA HIS A 111 -10.29 -1.80 13.88
C HIS A 111 -10.65 -2.11 12.43
N ALA A 112 -9.73 -1.95 11.50
CA ALA A 112 -9.96 -2.25 10.10
C ALA A 112 -10.26 -3.76 9.89
N LEU A 113 -9.43 -4.64 10.46
CA LEU A 113 -9.58 -6.09 10.34
C LEU A 113 -10.81 -6.64 11.08
N SER A 114 -11.41 -5.88 12.00
CA SER A 114 -12.69 -6.25 12.62
C SER A 114 -13.84 -6.31 11.63
N LYS A 115 -13.69 -5.66 10.47
CA LYS A 115 -14.64 -5.75 9.36
C LYS A 115 -14.34 -7.01 8.54
N PRO A 116 -15.33 -7.86 8.24
CA PRO A 116 -15.08 -9.22 7.75
C PRO A 116 -14.44 -9.31 6.37
N ASP A 117 -14.56 -8.27 5.55
CA ASP A 117 -14.15 -8.23 4.16
C ASP A 117 -13.24 -7.03 3.82
N LEU A 118 -12.64 -6.40 4.86
CA LEU A 118 -11.71 -5.30 4.68
C LEU A 118 -10.26 -5.80 4.73
N TYR A 119 -9.48 -5.41 3.74
CA TYR A 119 -8.05 -5.66 3.63
C TYR A 119 -7.26 -4.45 4.13
N VAL A 120 -6.09 -4.69 4.67
CA VAL A 120 -5.19 -3.63 5.17
C VAL A 120 -3.81 -3.81 4.54
N VAL A 121 -3.26 -2.75 3.97
CA VAL A 121 -1.87 -2.70 3.49
C VAL A 121 -1.10 -1.76 4.39
N ILE A 122 0.00 -2.21 4.98
CA ILE A 122 0.97 -1.36 5.68
C ILE A 122 2.30 -1.36 4.94
N ASN A 123 3.07 -0.28 5.08
CA ASN A 123 4.32 -0.14 4.35
C ASN A 123 5.43 0.56 5.16
N ALA A 124 6.64 0.59 4.57
CA ALA A 124 7.71 1.50 4.95
C ALA A 124 7.65 2.71 3.99
N HIS A 125 7.09 3.86 4.46
CA HIS A 125 6.63 4.93 3.56
C HIS A 125 7.69 6.00 3.27
N HIS A 126 7.85 7.01 4.12
CA HIS A 126 8.82 8.08 3.93
C HIS A 126 10.20 7.72 4.49
N GLU A 127 10.75 6.62 4.01
CA GLU A 127 12.04 6.09 4.46
C GLU A 127 13.18 6.64 3.59
N VAL A 128 13.41 7.96 3.63
CA VAL A 128 14.34 8.66 2.74
C VAL A 128 15.75 8.05 2.80
N THR A 129 16.25 7.72 3.99
CA THR A 129 17.57 7.10 4.15
C THR A 129 17.62 5.66 3.65
N LEU A 130 16.52 4.92 3.68
CA LEU A 130 16.46 3.56 3.11
C LEU A 130 16.46 3.57 1.59
N LYS A 131 15.96 4.64 0.97
CA LYS A 131 15.88 4.81 -0.49
C LYS A 131 17.22 5.18 -1.11
N THR A 132 18.24 5.46 -0.31
CA THR A 132 19.58 5.77 -0.77
C THR A 132 20.51 4.62 -0.46
N GLN A 133 21.01 3.93 -1.49
CA GLN A 133 22.04 2.89 -1.44
C GLN A 133 21.80 1.75 -0.43
N SER A 134 22.00 0.54 -0.84
CA SER A 134 22.31 -0.69 -0.08
C SER A 134 22.07 -0.67 1.45
N ARG A 135 20.99 -0.01 1.92
CA ARG A 135 20.52 -0.10 3.30
C ARG A 135 19.66 -1.36 3.50
N GLY A 136 19.93 -2.39 2.71
CA GLY A 136 19.22 -3.65 2.73
C GLY A 136 19.15 -4.29 4.13
N ALA A 137 20.25 -4.25 4.87
CA ALA A 137 20.28 -4.79 6.24
C ALA A 137 19.36 -4.04 7.22
N VAL A 138 19.14 -2.73 7.01
CA VAL A 138 18.20 -1.95 7.84
C VAL A 138 16.75 -2.29 7.48
N LEU A 139 16.46 -2.40 6.19
CA LEU A 139 15.13 -2.81 5.71
C LEU A 139 14.82 -4.26 6.12
N GLU A 140 15.80 -5.14 6.03
CA GLU A 140 15.73 -6.53 6.50
C GLU A 140 15.35 -6.60 7.99
N GLN A 141 16.07 -5.87 8.85
CA GLN A 141 15.80 -5.84 10.29
C GLN A 141 14.42 -5.22 10.58
N LEU A 142 14.06 -4.15 9.88
CA LEU A 142 12.73 -3.53 10.01
C LEU A 142 11.63 -4.54 9.73
N TRP A 143 11.69 -5.23 8.58
CA TRP A 143 10.65 -6.19 8.21
C TRP A 143 10.65 -7.46 9.06
N LYS A 144 11.78 -7.88 9.57
CA LYS A 144 11.84 -8.92 10.61
C LYS A 144 11.01 -8.52 11.82
N ASP A 145 11.26 -7.34 12.38
CA ASP A 145 10.55 -6.86 13.58
C ASP A 145 9.06 -6.62 13.30
N VAL A 146 8.71 -6.05 12.14
CA VAL A 146 7.31 -5.83 11.72
C VAL A 146 6.58 -7.16 11.57
N ALA A 147 7.20 -8.16 10.92
CA ALA A 147 6.61 -9.47 10.76
C ALA A 147 6.42 -10.19 12.12
N GLU A 148 7.36 -10.04 13.06
CA GLU A 148 7.20 -10.57 14.43
C GLU A 148 6.09 -9.86 15.21
N ILE A 149 5.97 -8.53 15.10
CA ILE A 149 4.91 -7.75 15.77
C ILE A 149 3.52 -8.16 15.29
N PHE A 150 3.37 -8.36 13.98
CA PHE A 150 2.08 -8.70 13.38
C PHE A 150 1.91 -10.21 13.13
N GLN A 151 2.79 -11.05 13.68
CA GLN A 151 2.66 -12.50 13.60
C GLN A 151 1.31 -12.96 14.19
N GLY A 152 0.60 -13.80 13.46
CA GLY A 152 -0.73 -14.29 13.87
C GLY A 152 -1.88 -13.32 13.64
N LYS A 153 -1.65 -12.11 13.10
CA LYS A 153 -2.73 -11.27 12.58
C LYS A 153 -3.34 -11.91 11.33
N ASP A 154 -4.60 -11.62 11.11
CA ASP A 154 -5.36 -12.04 9.91
C ASP A 154 -4.55 -11.78 8.63
N HIS A 155 -4.56 -12.72 7.69
CA HIS A 155 -3.82 -12.60 6.42
C HIS A 155 -4.40 -11.55 5.45
N ARG A 156 -5.53 -10.92 5.79
CA ARG A 156 -5.98 -9.67 5.14
C ARG A 156 -5.14 -8.44 5.52
N LEU A 157 -4.16 -8.57 6.42
CA LEU A 157 -3.08 -7.60 6.60
C LEU A 157 -1.96 -7.95 5.62
N LEU A 158 -1.64 -7.05 4.70
CA LEU A 158 -0.65 -7.19 3.65
C LEU A 158 0.54 -6.27 3.94
N PHE A 159 1.74 -6.67 3.51
CA PHE A 159 2.99 -5.93 3.75
C PHE A 159 3.58 -5.41 2.43
N GLU A 160 3.62 -4.09 2.25
CA GLU A 160 4.29 -3.43 1.13
C GLU A 160 5.70 -3.00 1.58
N VAL A 161 6.72 -3.61 0.98
CA VAL A 161 8.08 -3.58 1.51
C VAL A 161 8.70 -2.19 1.60
N LEU A 162 8.60 -1.39 0.55
CA LEU A 162 9.21 -0.05 0.50
C LEU A 162 8.45 0.84 -0.48
N ASN A 163 7.90 1.95 0.01
CA ASN A 163 7.18 2.91 -0.80
C ASN A 163 8.11 3.74 -1.67
N GLU A 164 7.78 3.86 -2.97
CA GLU A 164 8.37 4.81 -3.91
C GLU A 164 9.90 4.90 -3.86
N PRO A 165 10.63 3.82 -4.15
CA PRO A 165 12.08 3.84 -4.16
C PRO A 165 12.64 4.85 -5.16
N HIS A 166 13.62 5.63 -4.72
CA HIS A 166 14.41 6.56 -5.52
C HIS A 166 15.64 6.97 -4.70
N THR A 167 16.65 7.53 -5.33
CA THR A 167 17.80 8.08 -4.61
C THR A 167 17.45 9.43 -3.96
N ALA A 168 18.31 9.92 -3.07
CA ALA A 168 18.13 11.24 -2.44
C ALA A 168 18.03 12.40 -3.44
N ASP A 169 18.66 12.23 -4.61
CA ASP A 169 18.62 13.21 -5.72
C ASP A 169 17.40 13.02 -6.64
N GLY A 170 16.50 12.08 -6.32
CA GLY A 170 15.31 11.80 -7.12
C GLY A 170 15.57 10.92 -8.34
N GLU A 171 16.75 10.32 -8.45
CA GLU A 171 17.10 9.41 -9.54
C GLU A 171 16.69 7.96 -9.21
N ALA A 172 16.68 7.11 -10.23
CA ALA A 172 16.44 5.68 -10.02
C ALA A 172 17.54 5.05 -9.17
N MET A 173 17.14 4.21 -8.21
CA MET A 173 18.09 3.33 -7.53
C MET A 173 18.65 2.30 -8.53
N PRO A 174 19.88 1.79 -8.35
CA PRO A 174 20.33 0.65 -9.14
C PRO A 174 19.36 -0.52 -8.99
N ALA A 175 18.86 -1.05 -10.11
CA ALA A 175 17.82 -2.09 -10.10
C ALA A 175 18.22 -3.33 -9.28
N ALA A 176 19.50 -3.73 -9.36
CA ALA A 176 20.01 -4.86 -8.57
C ALA A 176 19.99 -4.59 -7.07
N ASP A 177 20.27 -3.34 -6.65
CA ASP A 177 20.23 -2.95 -5.24
C ASP A 177 18.79 -2.99 -4.71
N LEU A 178 17.84 -2.46 -5.49
CA LEU A 178 16.42 -2.49 -5.11
C LEU A 178 15.89 -3.91 -5.01
N ARG A 179 16.17 -4.78 -6.00
CA ARG A 179 15.79 -6.20 -5.93
C ARG A 179 16.38 -6.89 -4.71
N ASN A 180 17.67 -6.67 -4.45
CA ASN A 180 18.34 -7.25 -3.28
C ASN A 180 17.68 -6.77 -1.96
N MET A 181 17.40 -5.50 -1.83
CA MET A 181 16.76 -4.94 -0.62
C MET A 181 15.38 -5.54 -0.39
N VAL A 182 14.56 -5.61 -1.43
CA VAL A 182 13.22 -6.22 -1.37
C VAL A 182 13.33 -7.71 -1.04
N GLY A 183 14.26 -8.44 -1.67
CA GLY A 183 14.49 -9.86 -1.42
C GLY A 183 14.87 -10.15 0.04
N LEU A 184 15.77 -9.37 0.63
CA LEU A 184 16.15 -9.50 2.05
C LEU A 184 14.94 -9.33 2.98
N ALA A 185 14.12 -8.33 2.74
CA ALA A 185 12.90 -8.09 3.52
C ALA A 185 11.87 -9.24 3.32
N TYR A 186 11.67 -9.66 2.08
CA TYR A 186 10.81 -10.80 1.74
C TYR A 186 11.25 -12.07 2.47
N ASP A 187 12.53 -12.40 2.48
CA ASP A 187 13.06 -13.58 3.16
C ASP A 187 12.77 -13.57 4.67
N GLN A 188 12.90 -12.41 5.33
CA GLN A 188 12.56 -12.28 6.75
C GLN A 188 11.07 -12.47 7.01
N ILE A 189 10.22 -11.92 6.16
CA ILE A 189 8.76 -12.11 6.28
C ILE A 189 8.42 -13.59 6.10
N ARG A 190 8.97 -14.26 5.09
CA ARG A 190 8.71 -15.68 4.78
C ARG A 190 9.19 -16.65 5.87
N GLN A 191 10.25 -16.33 6.58
CA GLN A 191 10.73 -17.13 7.73
C GLN A 191 9.73 -17.14 8.89
N LEU A 192 8.93 -16.08 9.04
CA LEU A 192 8.00 -15.88 10.15
C LEU A 192 6.54 -16.18 9.76
N ASP A 193 6.16 -15.89 8.52
CA ASP A 193 4.81 -16.05 7.99
C ASP A 193 4.88 -16.40 6.50
N SER A 194 4.76 -17.68 6.20
CA SER A 194 4.87 -18.21 4.82
C SER A 194 3.69 -17.83 3.92
N GLU A 195 2.59 -17.35 4.48
CA GLU A 195 1.36 -17.01 3.76
C GLU A 195 1.01 -15.52 3.79
N ARG A 196 1.85 -14.69 4.40
CA ARG A 196 1.67 -13.23 4.40
C ARG A 196 1.80 -12.69 2.98
N ILE A 197 0.79 -11.97 2.50
CA ILE A 197 0.88 -11.34 1.18
C ILE A 197 1.87 -10.18 1.27
N VAL A 198 2.90 -10.23 0.41
CA VAL A 198 3.97 -9.24 0.31
C VAL A 198 3.82 -8.47 -1.00
N LEU A 199 3.89 -7.13 -0.92
CA LEU A 199 3.82 -6.25 -2.07
C LEU A 199 5.19 -5.61 -2.32
N PHE A 200 5.55 -5.49 -3.60
CA PHE A 200 6.74 -4.77 -4.04
C PHE A 200 6.44 -4.00 -5.34
N GLY A 201 7.13 -2.90 -5.54
CA GLY A 201 6.98 -2.07 -6.74
C GLY A 201 8.28 -1.80 -7.46
N GLY A 202 8.21 -0.95 -8.46
CA GLY A 202 9.35 -0.48 -9.23
C GLY A 202 10.12 0.63 -8.53
N ASN A 203 10.84 1.40 -9.33
CA ASN A 203 11.66 2.53 -8.92
C ASN A 203 10.90 3.86 -9.10
N GLN A 204 11.58 4.98 -8.92
CA GLN A 204 11.13 6.33 -9.30
C GLN A 204 9.64 6.58 -8.99
N TRP A 205 9.32 6.65 -7.69
CA TRP A 205 7.95 6.90 -7.19
C TRP A 205 6.92 5.85 -7.64
N PHE A 206 7.37 4.59 -7.82
CA PHE A 206 6.50 3.49 -8.25
C PHE A 206 5.85 3.71 -9.63
N ALA A 207 6.50 4.47 -10.52
CA ALA A 207 6.00 4.61 -11.88
C ALA A 207 5.86 3.24 -12.57
N ALA A 208 4.78 3.04 -13.30
CA ALA A 208 4.46 1.74 -13.90
C ALA A 208 5.56 1.18 -14.81
N ASN A 209 6.20 2.05 -15.60
CA ASN A 209 7.29 1.67 -16.50
C ASN A 209 8.59 1.26 -15.77
N GLU A 210 8.71 1.59 -14.49
CA GLU A 210 9.87 1.22 -13.67
C GLU A 210 9.79 -0.23 -13.16
N VAL A 211 8.60 -0.82 -13.09
CA VAL A 211 8.45 -2.22 -12.67
C VAL A 211 9.15 -3.16 -13.67
N PRO A 212 8.87 -3.15 -14.99
CA PRO A 212 9.61 -3.96 -15.94
C PRO A 212 11.09 -3.60 -16.07
N ALA A 213 11.48 -2.36 -15.77
CA ALA A 213 12.89 -1.93 -15.80
C ALA A 213 13.69 -2.53 -14.61
N VAL A 214 13.08 -2.61 -13.42
CA VAL A 214 13.69 -3.20 -12.24
C VAL A 214 13.55 -4.71 -12.24
N TRP A 215 12.36 -5.23 -12.43
CA TRP A 215 12.00 -6.63 -12.28
C TRP A 215 11.99 -7.34 -13.64
N THR A 216 13.17 -7.66 -14.14
CA THR A 216 13.38 -8.52 -15.31
C THR A 216 13.30 -10.01 -14.97
N SER A 217 13.30 -10.34 -13.68
CA SER A 217 13.04 -11.63 -13.03
C SER A 217 12.42 -11.32 -11.67
N ILE A 218 11.68 -12.28 -11.13
CA ILE A 218 11.08 -12.22 -9.78
C ILE A 218 11.70 -13.26 -8.83
N ASP A 219 12.90 -13.75 -9.13
CA ASP A 219 13.59 -14.77 -8.35
C ASP A 219 13.81 -14.34 -6.90
N GLU A 220 14.06 -13.06 -6.65
CA GLU A 220 14.27 -12.50 -5.32
C GLU A 220 13.01 -12.50 -4.43
N VAL A 221 11.85 -12.71 -5.01
CA VAL A 221 10.54 -12.72 -4.31
C VAL A 221 9.75 -14.01 -4.57
N GLY A 222 10.44 -15.13 -4.62
CA GLY A 222 9.86 -16.46 -4.72
C GLY A 222 9.74 -17.03 -6.13
N GLY A 223 10.20 -16.33 -7.18
CA GLY A 223 10.35 -16.87 -8.53
C GLY A 223 9.07 -17.41 -9.14
N GLY A 224 7.92 -16.75 -8.95
CA GLY A 224 6.61 -17.16 -9.48
C GLY A 224 5.99 -18.41 -8.83
N SER A 225 6.71 -19.09 -7.94
CA SER A 225 6.21 -20.24 -7.18
C SER A 225 5.47 -19.85 -5.90
N ASP A 226 5.59 -18.58 -5.45
CA ASP A 226 4.95 -18.06 -4.26
C ASP A 226 3.60 -17.40 -4.60
N PRO A 227 2.45 -17.98 -4.20
CA PRO A 227 1.14 -17.40 -4.48
C PRO A 227 0.76 -16.22 -3.58
N TYR A 228 1.65 -15.79 -2.67
CA TYR A 228 1.43 -14.73 -1.70
C TYR A 228 2.25 -13.48 -2.00
N VAL A 229 2.49 -13.18 -3.29
CA VAL A 229 3.20 -11.99 -3.73
C VAL A 229 2.33 -11.20 -4.69
N MET A 230 2.38 -9.88 -4.62
CA MET A 230 1.62 -8.93 -5.43
C MET A 230 2.53 -7.77 -5.87
N ALA A 231 2.45 -7.37 -7.12
CA ALA A 231 3.12 -6.17 -7.58
C ALA A 231 2.29 -4.92 -7.25
N THR A 232 2.97 -3.78 -7.02
CA THR A 232 2.28 -2.51 -6.82
C THR A 232 2.93 -1.39 -7.63
N PHE A 233 2.14 -0.40 -8.01
CA PHE A 233 2.59 0.84 -8.62
C PHE A 233 1.69 2.00 -8.21
N HIS A 234 2.16 3.25 -8.48
CA HIS A 234 1.39 4.46 -8.28
C HIS A 234 1.03 5.09 -9.62
N HIS A 235 -0.10 5.73 -9.66
CA HIS A 235 -0.65 6.24 -10.91
C HIS A 235 -1.17 7.66 -10.78
N TYR A 236 -0.30 8.59 -11.09
CA TYR A 236 -0.60 10.03 -11.14
C TYR A 236 -0.39 10.60 -12.55
N ASP A 237 -0.83 9.85 -13.58
CA ASP A 237 -0.59 10.21 -14.98
C ASP A 237 -1.79 10.91 -15.62
N PRO A 238 -1.53 12.01 -16.36
CA PRO A 238 -0.22 12.66 -16.47
C PRO A 238 0.06 13.54 -15.24
N TRP A 239 1.31 13.56 -14.78
CA TRP A 239 1.71 14.37 -13.61
C TRP A 239 1.38 15.85 -13.78
N THR A 240 1.41 16.38 -15.00
CA THR A 240 1.01 17.75 -15.31
C THR A 240 -0.46 18.05 -14.98
N PHE A 241 -1.32 17.04 -14.96
CA PHE A 241 -2.71 17.14 -14.53
C PHE A 241 -2.89 16.73 -13.07
N CYS A 242 -2.29 15.62 -12.65
CA CYS A 242 -2.52 15.03 -11.32
C CYS A 242 -1.66 15.65 -10.20
N GLY A 243 -0.53 16.26 -10.53
CA GLY A 243 0.49 16.66 -9.55
C GLY A 243 0.12 17.83 -8.63
N ASP A 244 0.98 18.05 -7.64
CA ASP A 244 0.78 18.88 -6.45
C ASP A 244 1.39 20.29 -6.52
N ASN A 245 1.51 20.92 -7.67
CA ASN A 245 2.07 22.27 -7.80
C ASN A 245 3.62 22.34 -7.83
N GLN A 246 4.28 21.32 -8.36
CA GLN A 246 5.74 21.24 -8.52
C GLN A 246 6.15 21.28 -10.01
N GLY A 247 5.80 22.30 -10.78
CA GLY A 247 6.24 22.39 -12.16
C GLY A 247 5.26 23.03 -13.12
N THR A 248 5.29 22.62 -14.40
CA THR A 248 4.35 23.09 -15.42
C THR A 248 3.10 22.23 -15.39
N TYR A 249 1.96 22.84 -15.16
CA TYR A 249 0.67 22.18 -15.06
C TYR A 249 -0.25 22.63 -16.19
N ASP A 250 -1.07 21.70 -16.64
CA ASP A 250 -2.19 22.00 -17.53
C ASP A 250 -3.48 21.31 -17.03
N ASP A 251 -4.60 21.63 -17.67
CA ASP A 251 -5.91 21.04 -17.41
C ASP A 251 -6.25 20.04 -18.51
N ALA A 252 -5.32 19.17 -18.86
CA ALA A 252 -5.47 18.21 -19.94
C ALA A 252 -4.98 16.81 -19.55
N TRP A 253 -5.75 15.82 -19.98
CA TRP A 253 -5.43 14.40 -19.91
C TRP A 253 -6.16 13.66 -21.05
N THR A 254 -5.76 12.44 -21.32
CA THR A 254 -6.35 11.57 -22.32
C THR A 254 -6.63 10.20 -21.73
N ASP A 255 -7.49 9.41 -22.34
CA ASP A 255 -7.78 8.05 -21.94
C ASP A 255 -6.51 7.19 -21.80
N SER A 256 -5.55 7.36 -22.75
CA SER A 256 -4.28 6.66 -22.70
C SER A 256 -3.39 7.06 -21.52
N ASN A 257 -3.55 8.25 -20.96
CA ASN A 257 -2.83 8.60 -19.74
C ASN A 257 -3.26 7.71 -18.56
N GLN A 258 -4.53 7.31 -18.51
CA GLN A 258 -5.03 6.40 -17.48
C GLN A 258 -4.76 4.92 -17.83
N SER A 259 -5.04 4.49 -19.07
CA SER A 259 -4.98 3.08 -19.44
C SER A 259 -3.56 2.55 -19.64
N SER A 260 -2.65 3.35 -20.24
CA SER A 260 -1.31 2.84 -20.59
C SER A 260 -0.46 2.37 -19.41
N PRO A 261 -0.42 3.06 -18.25
CA PRO A 261 0.30 2.53 -17.09
C PRO A 261 -0.26 1.21 -16.59
N MET A 262 -1.59 1.04 -16.60
CA MET A 262 -2.25 -0.22 -16.19
C MET A 262 -1.97 -1.35 -17.17
N GLU A 263 -1.94 -1.05 -18.50
CA GLU A 263 -1.58 -1.99 -19.56
C GLU A 263 -0.14 -2.47 -19.40
N VAL A 264 0.82 -1.56 -19.19
CA VAL A 264 2.24 -1.89 -18.94
C VAL A 264 2.37 -2.88 -17.78
N MET A 265 1.65 -2.64 -16.70
CA MET A 265 1.68 -3.51 -15.53
C MET A 265 0.99 -4.86 -15.79
N ALA A 266 -0.11 -4.88 -16.53
CA ALA A 266 -0.79 -6.11 -16.90
C ALA A 266 0.09 -6.98 -17.83
N ASP A 267 0.78 -6.38 -18.80
CA ASP A 267 1.69 -7.07 -19.70
C ASP A 267 2.91 -7.64 -18.97
N TRP A 268 3.49 -6.85 -18.05
CA TRP A 268 4.58 -7.33 -17.20
C TRP A 268 4.12 -8.49 -16.30
N ALA A 269 2.97 -8.34 -15.65
CA ALA A 269 2.41 -9.37 -14.79
C ALA A 269 2.13 -10.68 -15.53
N ALA A 270 1.64 -10.60 -16.78
CA ALA A 270 1.36 -11.76 -17.61
C ALA A 270 2.62 -12.50 -18.11
N THR A 271 3.77 -11.82 -18.14
CA THR A 271 5.04 -12.32 -18.68
C THR A 271 6.05 -12.61 -17.58
N VAL A 272 6.76 -11.58 -17.11
CA VAL A 272 7.79 -11.70 -16.08
C VAL A 272 7.20 -12.02 -14.71
N GLY A 273 6.05 -11.44 -14.38
CA GLY A 273 5.34 -11.66 -13.13
C GLY A 273 4.62 -13.00 -13.01
N GLU A 274 4.65 -13.83 -14.06
CA GLU A 274 4.08 -15.20 -14.08
C GLU A 274 2.60 -15.27 -13.61
N GLY A 275 1.81 -14.22 -13.92
CA GLY A 275 0.41 -14.10 -13.51
C GLY A 275 0.21 -13.46 -12.13
N MET A 276 1.24 -12.81 -11.58
CA MET A 276 1.16 -12.08 -10.32
C MET A 276 0.08 -11.00 -10.39
N PRO A 277 -0.79 -10.86 -9.37
CA PRO A 277 -1.74 -9.76 -9.31
C PRO A 277 -1.04 -8.42 -9.12
N VAL A 278 -1.69 -7.35 -9.58
CA VAL A 278 -1.18 -5.97 -9.53
C VAL A 278 -2.13 -5.12 -8.72
N TYR A 279 -1.58 -4.24 -7.89
CA TYR A 279 -2.30 -3.28 -7.04
C TYR A 279 -1.90 -1.86 -7.36
N ILE A 280 -2.86 -0.95 -7.51
CA ILE A 280 -2.61 0.48 -7.64
C ILE A 280 -2.64 1.10 -6.25
N GLY A 281 -1.45 1.22 -5.63
CA GLY A 281 -1.29 1.64 -4.23
C GLY A 281 -1.67 3.09 -3.97
N GLU A 282 -1.49 3.96 -4.98
CA GLU A 282 -1.88 5.37 -4.90
C GLU A 282 -2.33 5.90 -6.26
N TRP A 283 -3.34 6.75 -6.25
CA TRP A 283 -3.83 7.49 -7.42
C TRP A 283 -4.70 8.68 -6.99
N GLY A 284 -4.83 9.67 -7.84
CA GLY A 284 -5.66 10.84 -7.55
C GLY A 284 -5.22 12.10 -8.27
N VAL A 285 -5.90 13.21 -8.00
CA VAL A 285 -5.58 14.55 -8.52
C VAL A 285 -5.41 15.53 -7.36
N ALA A 286 -4.27 16.21 -7.31
CA ALA A 286 -3.97 17.23 -6.29
C ALA A 286 -4.68 18.56 -6.61
N TRP A 287 -5.99 18.54 -6.63
CA TRP A 287 -6.82 19.68 -6.97
C TRP A 287 -6.76 20.81 -5.93
N GLY A 288 -6.57 20.47 -4.66
CA GLY A 288 -6.59 21.42 -3.55
C GLY A 288 -5.52 22.51 -3.58
N SER A 289 -4.44 22.31 -4.34
CA SER A 289 -3.38 23.31 -4.57
C SER A 289 -3.52 24.06 -5.91
N ARG A 290 -4.51 23.72 -6.76
CA ARG A 290 -4.56 24.10 -8.17
C ARG A 290 -5.90 24.67 -8.64
N TYR A 291 -6.64 25.33 -7.77
CA TYR A 291 -7.99 25.90 -8.07
C TYR A 291 -8.07 26.78 -9.32
N SER A 292 -6.97 27.46 -9.68
CA SER A 292 -6.97 28.39 -10.83
C SER A 292 -6.64 27.73 -12.16
N THR A 293 -6.15 26.48 -12.15
CA THR A 293 -5.63 25.80 -13.35
C THR A 293 -6.42 24.58 -13.78
N LEU A 294 -7.30 24.06 -12.94
CA LEU A 294 -8.09 22.87 -13.21
C LEU A 294 -9.56 23.20 -13.47
N SER A 295 -10.21 22.47 -14.36
CA SER A 295 -11.66 22.49 -14.50
C SER A 295 -12.31 21.39 -13.65
N CYS A 296 -13.48 21.67 -13.12
CA CYS A 296 -14.28 20.69 -12.39
C CYS A 296 -14.63 19.46 -13.21
N ASN A 297 -14.99 19.71 -14.46
CA ASN A 297 -15.37 18.65 -15.37
C ASN A 297 -14.24 17.65 -15.58
N ASN A 298 -13.01 18.14 -15.82
CA ASN A 298 -11.86 17.28 -16.04
C ASN A 298 -11.51 16.47 -14.79
N ILE A 299 -11.54 17.08 -13.59
CA ILE A 299 -11.30 16.36 -12.33
C ILE A 299 -12.33 15.25 -12.14
N ARG A 300 -13.63 15.56 -12.30
CA ARG A 300 -14.71 14.58 -12.14
C ARG A 300 -14.63 13.44 -13.14
N GLN A 301 -14.39 13.77 -14.43
CA GLN A 301 -14.23 12.75 -15.46
C GLN A 301 -13.03 11.84 -15.15
N TRP A 302 -11.91 12.43 -14.75
CA TRP A 302 -10.71 11.66 -14.41
C TRP A 302 -10.99 10.66 -13.27
N TYR A 303 -11.59 11.10 -12.18
CA TYR A 303 -11.96 10.21 -11.07
C TYR A 303 -13.02 9.16 -11.47
N THR A 304 -13.98 9.53 -12.33
CA THR A 304 -15.03 8.61 -12.77
C THR A 304 -14.49 7.51 -13.65
N THR A 305 -13.59 7.82 -14.58
CA THR A 305 -13.08 6.84 -15.54
C THR A 305 -11.96 5.99 -14.97
N PHE A 306 -11.12 6.53 -14.10
CA PHE A 306 -9.94 5.83 -13.57
C PHE A 306 -10.29 4.46 -13.00
N ASP A 307 -11.11 4.43 -11.99
CA ASP A 307 -11.41 3.19 -11.27
C ASP A 307 -12.56 2.39 -11.93
N SER A 308 -13.64 3.07 -12.32
CA SER A 308 -14.84 2.39 -12.84
C SER A 308 -14.67 1.85 -14.26
N VAL A 309 -13.71 2.36 -15.03
CA VAL A 309 -13.43 1.89 -16.39
C VAL A 309 -12.09 1.16 -16.41
N TYR A 310 -10.97 1.87 -16.29
CA TYR A 310 -9.65 1.30 -16.58
C TYR A 310 -9.16 0.33 -15.52
N ALA A 311 -9.21 0.66 -14.23
CA ALA A 311 -8.77 -0.29 -13.20
C ALA A 311 -9.64 -1.56 -13.20
N THR A 312 -10.93 -1.44 -13.53
CA THR A 312 -11.84 -2.58 -13.69
C THR A 312 -11.51 -3.41 -14.92
N GLU A 313 -11.16 -2.78 -16.05
CA GLU A 313 -10.77 -3.46 -17.30
C GLU A 313 -9.54 -4.35 -17.09
N TYR A 314 -8.54 -3.84 -16.35
CA TYR A 314 -7.30 -4.56 -16.05
C TYR A 314 -7.37 -5.42 -14.76
N ALA A 315 -8.53 -5.46 -14.10
CA ALA A 315 -8.73 -6.19 -12.84
C ALA A 315 -7.71 -5.83 -11.74
N GLN A 316 -7.32 -4.55 -11.67
CA GLN A 316 -6.34 -4.04 -10.70
C GLN A 316 -7.07 -3.35 -9.54
N PRO A 317 -7.04 -3.90 -8.32
CA PRO A 317 -7.55 -3.20 -7.14
C PRO A 317 -6.77 -1.91 -6.88
N THR A 318 -7.44 -0.92 -6.29
CA THR A 318 -6.93 0.45 -6.18
C THR A 318 -7.01 0.97 -4.75
N ALA A 319 -6.16 1.95 -4.39
CA ALA A 319 -6.34 2.80 -3.22
C ALA A 319 -6.16 4.27 -3.59
N VAL A 320 -7.24 5.03 -3.59
CA VAL A 320 -7.18 6.46 -3.85
C VAL A 320 -6.36 7.18 -2.77
N TRP A 321 -5.50 8.10 -3.19
CA TRP A 321 -4.79 8.96 -2.25
C TRP A 321 -5.73 10.06 -1.75
N ASP A 322 -5.98 10.04 -0.45
CA ASP A 322 -6.77 11.04 0.24
C ASP A 322 -6.00 11.53 1.45
N ASP A 323 -5.39 12.69 1.33
CA ASP A 323 -4.55 13.30 2.36
C ASP A 323 -5.26 14.41 3.15
N GLY A 324 -6.54 14.65 2.86
CA GLY A 324 -7.32 15.74 3.47
C GLY A 324 -6.81 17.15 3.14
N GLY A 325 -5.77 17.25 2.30
CA GLY A 325 -5.11 18.49 1.90
C GLY A 325 -5.17 18.73 0.39
N TRP A 326 -4.11 18.40 -0.33
CA TRP A 326 -4.06 18.58 -1.79
C TRP A 326 -4.95 17.61 -2.54
N PHE A 327 -5.04 16.36 -2.08
CA PHE A 327 -5.92 15.31 -2.61
C PHE A 327 -7.17 15.13 -1.74
N LYS A 328 -7.80 16.23 -1.38
CA LYS A 328 -8.87 16.24 -0.38
C LYS A 328 -10.14 15.56 -0.87
N ILE A 329 -10.56 14.51 -0.14
CA ILE A 329 -11.87 13.87 -0.29
C ILE A 329 -12.59 13.85 1.06
N PHE A 330 -11.94 13.30 2.11
CA PHE A 330 -12.46 13.25 3.47
C PHE A 330 -11.89 14.41 4.31
N ASP A 331 -12.73 15.03 5.10
CA ASP A 331 -12.35 16.11 6.03
C ASP A 331 -12.33 15.58 7.48
N HIS A 332 -11.15 15.48 8.06
CA HIS A 332 -10.96 15.07 9.45
C HIS A 332 -11.54 16.06 10.48
N GLY A 333 -11.76 17.31 10.10
CA GLY A 333 -12.37 18.32 10.99
C GLY A 333 -13.85 18.07 11.22
N SER A 334 -14.57 17.68 10.18
CA SER A 334 -16.01 17.35 10.23
C SER A 334 -16.28 15.84 10.36
N ASN A 335 -15.28 14.98 10.16
CA ASN A 335 -15.40 13.53 10.02
C ASN A 335 -16.40 13.12 8.93
N ALA A 336 -16.36 13.80 7.80
CA ALA A 336 -17.26 13.59 6.67
C ALA A 336 -16.55 13.85 5.34
N TYR A 337 -17.17 13.46 4.23
CA TYR A 337 -16.67 13.83 2.92
C TYR A 337 -16.78 15.34 2.73
N GLY A 338 -15.66 15.95 2.35
CA GLY A 338 -15.56 17.39 2.12
C GLY A 338 -16.04 17.83 0.74
N ASN A 339 -16.32 16.86 -0.15
CA ASN A 339 -16.77 17.07 -1.54
C ASN A 339 -17.47 15.80 -2.07
N ASN A 340 -17.86 15.81 -3.36
CA ASN A 340 -18.56 14.69 -3.99
C ASN A 340 -17.67 13.78 -4.85
N LEU A 341 -16.34 13.89 -4.75
CA LEU A 341 -15.42 13.03 -5.50
C LEU A 341 -15.60 11.54 -5.17
N ILE A 342 -16.06 11.23 -3.96
CA ILE A 342 -16.41 9.85 -3.61
C ILE A 342 -17.48 9.28 -4.54
N ASP A 343 -18.46 10.08 -4.98
CA ASP A 343 -19.49 9.66 -5.93
C ASP A 343 -18.91 9.51 -7.33
N CYS A 344 -17.94 10.33 -7.70
CA CYS A 344 -17.21 10.20 -8.97
C CYS A 344 -16.43 8.87 -9.04
N ILE A 345 -15.70 8.52 -7.98
CA ILE A 345 -15.00 7.22 -7.86
C ILE A 345 -15.98 6.06 -8.01
N LEU A 346 -17.18 6.19 -7.47
CA LEU A 346 -18.22 5.17 -7.57
C LEU A 346 -18.99 5.18 -8.90
N GLY A 347 -18.61 6.03 -9.86
CA GLY A 347 -19.26 6.14 -11.16
C GLY A 347 -20.64 6.81 -11.14
N SER A 348 -21.01 7.49 -10.05
CA SER A 348 -22.31 8.15 -9.85
C SER A 348 -22.22 9.66 -9.63
N CYS A 349 -21.17 10.29 -10.15
CA CYS A 349 -20.89 11.71 -9.98
C CYS A 349 -21.97 12.58 -10.63
N ALA A 350 -22.71 13.31 -9.82
CA ALA A 350 -23.63 14.34 -10.32
C ALA A 350 -22.82 15.58 -10.74
N TRP A 351 -23.15 16.14 -11.90
CA TRP A 351 -22.52 17.34 -12.40
C TRP A 351 -23.57 18.45 -12.63
N ASP A 352 -23.24 19.67 -12.15
CA ASP A 352 -24.08 20.84 -12.29
C ASP A 352 -23.85 21.63 -13.60
N GLY A 353 -22.96 21.19 -14.48
CA GLY A 353 -22.60 21.84 -15.73
C GLY A 353 -21.56 22.95 -15.60
N THR A 354 -20.91 23.08 -14.45
CA THR A 354 -19.88 24.10 -14.21
C THR A 354 -18.52 23.62 -14.71
N ASP A 355 -17.94 24.28 -15.71
CA ASP A 355 -16.60 23.98 -16.23
C ASP A 355 -15.46 24.68 -15.48
N ARG A 356 -15.80 25.67 -14.65
CA ARG A 356 -14.79 26.41 -13.89
C ARG A 356 -14.68 25.87 -12.48
N PHE A 357 -13.46 25.64 -12.04
CA PHE A 357 -13.22 25.24 -10.67
C PHE A 357 -13.65 26.36 -9.70
N ASN A 358 -14.50 26.01 -8.77
CA ASN A 358 -14.80 26.77 -7.56
C ASN A 358 -15.05 25.77 -6.43
N GLU A 359 -14.91 26.20 -5.17
CA GLU A 359 -15.04 25.30 -4.01
C GLU A 359 -16.40 24.55 -3.92
N GLY A 360 -17.40 24.97 -4.67
CA GLY A 360 -18.73 24.34 -4.69
C GLY A 360 -18.95 23.35 -5.84
N CYS A 361 -17.95 23.16 -6.68
CA CYS A 361 -18.13 22.30 -7.87
C CYS A 361 -17.76 20.82 -7.64
N LEU A 362 -17.08 20.51 -6.55
CA LEU A 362 -16.72 19.15 -6.15
C LEU A 362 -17.50 18.65 -4.95
#